data_62f8d752a657a8d56b92b607f801cb38
#
_entry.id   62f8d752a657a8d56b92b607f801cb38
#
_cell.length_a   1.000
_cell.length_b   1.000
_cell.length_c   1.000
_cell.angle_alpha   90.00
_cell.angle_beta   90.00
_cell.angle_gamma   90.00
#
_symmetry.space_group_name_H-M   'P 1'
#
loop_
_entity.id
_entity.type
_entity.pdbx_description
1 polymer ?
#
loop_
_entity_poly.entity_id
_entity_poly.type
_entity_poly.pdbx_seq_one_letter_code
_entity_poly.pdbx_strand_id
1 'polypeptide(L)'
;MIPGKKRYWGRLSTCPDRNLGRTIGIRGLWEDVVGRLLVIDVVGAVVALGAWYFLFAAYNRRKGTEALRWVQSACAGKGRILDSHWLNSSRLHARLQFPSRSFENAHVTMKFRPRALPVHWLLSCYHKQKETLTFEADLGGSPSFHLEVMRHRWCAHSRGVTARRRNEREWDVYEPGPVILTTRTHWKQDSTPELNTLMTVRQQDVLQVRFRPESPQFSATISLDALYDPRTAAGFLTTLRELAAGASAHRQ
;
A
#
# COMPACT_ATOMS: atom_id res chain seq x y z
N MET A 1 -50.31 -74.07 10.60
CA MET A 1 -49.51 -75.21 10.15
C MET A 1 -48.37 -74.74 9.29
N ILE A 2 -47.15 -74.62 9.89
CA ILE A 2 -45.91 -74.38 9.14
C ILE A 2 -44.81 -75.16 9.89
N PRO A 3 -44.07 -76.01 9.30
CA PRO A 3 -43.12 -76.91 9.97
C PRO A 3 -41.76 -76.30 10.14
N GLY A 4 -41.11 -76.76 11.20
CA GLY A 4 -39.82 -76.31 11.74
C GLY A 4 -38.61 -76.52 10.83
N LYS A 5 -37.65 -75.62 10.97
CA LYS A 5 -36.30 -75.70 10.38
C LYS A 5 -35.28 -75.99 11.47
N LYS A 6 -34.65 -77.16 11.39
CA LYS A 6 -33.56 -77.62 12.28
C LYS A 6 -32.32 -76.76 12.17
N ARG A 7 -31.75 -76.38 13.28
CA ARG A 7 -30.43 -75.72 13.42
C ARG A 7 -29.31 -76.75 13.31
N TYR A 8 -28.46 -76.59 12.28
CA TYR A 8 -27.17 -77.29 12.25
C TYR A 8 -26.12 -76.43 12.90
N TRP A 9 -25.53 -76.92 13.95
CA TRP A 9 -24.30 -76.35 14.56
C TRP A 9 -23.10 -76.80 13.77
N GLY A 10 -22.57 -75.92 12.92
CA GLY A 10 -21.25 -76.08 12.30
C GLY A 10 -20.19 -75.69 13.29
N ARG A 11 -19.30 -76.60 13.63
CA ARG A 11 -18.05 -76.35 14.40
C ARG A 11 -17.14 -75.44 13.58
N LEU A 12 -16.93 -74.24 14.05
CA LEU A 12 -15.88 -73.38 13.53
C LEU A 12 -14.53 -73.87 14.05
N SER A 13 -13.72 -74.43 13.19
CA SER A 13 -12.31 -74.73 13.39
C SER A 13 -11.54 -73.41 13.56
N THR A 14 -10.96 -73.23 14.74
CA THR A 14 -10.04 -72.14 15.05
C THR A 14 -8.76 -72.31 14.22
N CYS A 15 -8.58 -71.50 13.16
CA CYS A 15 -7.29 -71.27 12.54
C CYS A 15 -6.44 -70.41 13.45
N PRO A 16 -5.21 -70.83 13.77
CA PRO A 16 -4.30 -69.95 14.54
C PRO A 16 -3.79 -68.88 13.59
N ASP A 17 -4.11 -67.65 13.94
CA ASP A 17 -3.70 -66.43 13.26
C ASP A 17 -2.19 -66.19 13.50
N ARG A 18 -1.33 -66.74 12.64
CA ARG A 18 0.16 -66.71 12.76
C ARG A 18 0.81 -65.52 12.07
N ASN A 19 0.06 -64.47 11.67
CA ASN A 19 0.64 -63.39 10.89
C ASN A 19 0.44 -61.95 11.48
N LEU A 20 -0.02 -61.81 12.74
CA LEU A 20 -0.24 -60.46 13.33
C LEU A 20 1.06 -59.76 13.81
N GLY A 21 2.19 -60.48 13.89
CA GLY A 21 3.41 -59.93 14.47
C GLY A 21 4.31 -59.09 13.56
N ARG A 22 4.13 -59.17 12.23
CA ARG A 22 5.05 -58.51 11.27
C ARG A 22 4.59 -57.17 10.73
N THR A 23 3.32 -56.84 10.82
CA THR A 23 2.77 -55.58 10.31
C THR A 23 2.95 -54.40 11.27
N ILE A 24 3.15 -54.63 12.55
CA ILE A 24 3.33 -53.58 13.57
C ILE A 24 4.71 -52.88 13.46
N GLY A 25 5.74 -53.60 13.11
CA GLY A 25 7.11 -53.04 12.98
C GLY A 25 7.28 -52.06 11.78
N ILE A 26 6.55 -52.30 10.70
CA ILE A 26 6.66 -51.47 9.47
C ILE A 26 5.93 -50.15 9.65
N ARG A 27 4.76 -50.15 10.32
CA ARG A 27 4.01 -48.90 10.61
C ARG A 27 4.76 -47.92 11.47
N GLY A 28 5.44 -48.38 12.55
CA GLY A 28 6.24 -47.50 13.42
C GLY A 28 7.41 -46.85 12.70
N LEU A 29 8.10 -47.58 11.80
CA LEU A 29 9.18 -47.04 10.96
C LEU A 29 8.70 -45.95 9.98
N TRP A 30 7.54 -46.13 9.39
CA TRP A 30 6.96 -45.14 8.47
C TRP A 30 6.50 -43.86 9.21
N GLU A 31 5.92 -43.99 10.40
CA GLU A 31 5.50 -42.87 11.24
C GLU A 31 6.72 -42.03 11.69
N ASP A 32 7.83 -42.65 12.09
CA ASP A 32 9.07 -41.97 12.46
C ASP A 32 9.72 -41.24 11.24
N VAL A 33 9.75 -41.86 10.08
CA VAL A 33 10.31 -41.25 8.85
C VAL A 33 9.46 -40.08 8.40
N VAL A 34 8.15 -40.25 8.37
CA VAL A 34 7.20 -39.16 8.00
C VAL A 34 7.30 -38.01 9.00
N GLY A 35 7.39 -38.31 10.31
CA GLY A 35 7.56 -37.29 11.34
C GLY A 35 8.85 -36.47 11.17
N ARG A 36 9.99 -37.13 10.87
CA ARG A 36 11.25 -36.42 10.60
C ARG A 36 11.21 -35.59 9.35
N LEU A 37 10.64 -36.08 8.25
CA LEU A 37 10.47 -35.32 7.01
C LEU A 37 9.62 -34.08 7.23
N LEU A 38 8.50 -34.21 7.96
CA LEU A 38 7.62 -33.10 8.28
C LEU A 38 8.35 -32.02 9.11
N VAL A 39 9.17 -32.42 10.08
CA VAL A 39 9.98 -31.47 10.85
C VAL A 39 10.99 -30.74 9.96
N ILE A 40 11.66 -31.44 9.07
CA ILE A 40 12.62 -30.85 8.12
C ILE A 40 11.90 -29.84 7.21
N ASP A 41 10.72 -30.19 6.68
CA ASP A 41 9.95 -29.32 5.82
C ASP A 41 9.47 -28.05 6.56
N VAL A 42 8.99 -28.20 7.79
CA VAL A 42 8.58 -27.05 8.62
C VAL A 42 9.77 -26.14 8.93
N VAL A 43 10.89 -26.70 9.35
CA VAL A 43 12.12 -25.92 9.62
C VAL A 43 12.59 -25.23 8.33
N GLY A 44 12.62 -25.95 7.22
CA GLY A 44 12.98 -25.40 5.92
C GLY A 44 12.06 -24.21 5.51
N ALA A 45 10.75 -24.37 5.69
CA ALA A 45 9.78 -23.32 5.40
C ALA A 45 9.98 -22.07 6.30
N VAL A 46 10.24 -22.27 7.60
CA VAL A 46 10.50 -21.17 8.54
C VAL A 46 11.78 -20.41 8.16
N VAL A 47 12.85 -21.13 7.83
CA VAL A 47 14.12 -20.52 7.39
C VAL A 47 13.94 -19.76 6.08
N ALA A 48 13.23 -20.33 5.11
CA ALA A 48 12.96 -19.69 3.83
C ALA A 48 12.12 -18.39 4.00
N LEU A 49 11.07 -18.43 4.83
CA LEU A 49 10.25 -17.24 5.14
C LEU A 49 11.06 -16.19 5.90
N GLY A 50 11.91 -16.58 6.82
CA GLY A 50 12.82 -15.67 7.53
C GLY A 50 13.79 -14.98 6.58
N ALA A 51 14.47 -15.74 5.73
CA ALA A 51 15.36 -15.21 4.71
C ALA A 51 14.63 -14.25 3.75
N TRP A 52 13.44 -14.62 3.29
CA TRP A 52 12.57 -13.78 2.49
C TRP A 52 12.29 -12.44 3.16
N TYR A 53 11.85 -12.49 4.41
CA TYR A 53 11.53 -11.28 5.18
C TYR A 53 12.72 -10.32 5.28
N PHE A 54 13.91 -10.84 5.66
CA PHE A 54 15.12 -10.03 5.82
C PHE A 54 15.59 -9.42 4.49
N LEU A 55 15.61 -10.21 3.41
CA LEU A 55 16.00 -9.72 2.08
C LEU A 55 15.10 -8.58 1.60
N PHE A 56 13.79 -8.75 1.72
CA PHE A 56 12.86 -7.72 1.25
C PHE A 56 12.74 -6.52 2.20
N ALA A 57 12.96 -6.69 3.50
CA ALA A 57 13.10 -5.57 4.41
C ALA A 57 14.34 -4.74 4.09
N ALA A 58 15.48 -5.38 3.83
CA ALA A 58 16.71 -4.70 3.40
C ALA A 58 16.51 -3.97 2.05
N TYR A 59 15.84 -4.59 1.09
CA TYR A 59 15.52 -3.98 -0.20
C TYR A 59 14.65 -2.72 -0.04
N ASN A 60 13.57 -2.81 0.76
CA ASN A 60 12.70 -1.65 1.02
C ASN A 60 13.46 -0.53 1.74
N ARG A 61 14.37 -0.87 2.67
CA ARG A 61 15.22 0.13 3.35
C ARG A 61 16.15 0.85 2.36
N ARG A 62 16.76 0.13 1.42
CA ARG A 62 17.59 0.74 0.36
C ARG A 62 16.78 1.71 -0.48
N LYS A 63 15.63 1.28 -0.99
CA LYS A 63 14.72 2.17 -1.74
C LYS A 63 14.27 3.38 -0.92
N GLY A 64 13.98 3.19 0.36
CA GLY A 64 13.60 4.28 1.25
C GLY A 64 14.71 5.31 1.42
N THR A 65 15.96 4.88 1.57
CA THR A 65 17.11 5.80 1.62
C THR A 65 17.33 6.56 0.30
N GLU A 66 17.15 5.91 -0.84
CA GLU A 66 17.21 6.58 -2.15
C GLU A 66 16.11 7.62 -2.30
N ALA A 67 14.87 7.28 -1.94
CA ALA A 67 13.75 8.21 -1.96
C ALA A 67 13.95 9.39 -0.97
N LEU A 68 14.51 9.14 0.22
CA LEU A 68 14.86 10.23 1.16
C LEU A 68 15.93 11.16 0.60
N ARG A 69 16.97 10.62 -0.06
CA ARG A 69 17.98 11.45 -0.72
C ARG A 69 17.37 12.31 -1.82
N TRP A 70 16.45 11.76 -2.59
CA TRP A 70 15.73 12.52 -3.59
C TRP A 70 14.90 13.65 -2.94
N VAL A 71 14.15 13.37 -1.86
CA VAL A 71 13.41 14.41 -1.11
C VAL A 71 14.37 15.45 -0.55
N GLN A 72 15.53 15.05 -0.03
CA GLN A 72 16.55 15.95 0.48
C GLN A 72 17.09 16.86 -0.62
N SER A 73 17.34 16.31 -1.83
CA SER A 73 17.77 17.11 -2.98
C SER A 73 16.66 18.05 -3.46
N ALA A 74 15.40 17.62 -3.42
CA ALA A 74 14.25 18.46 -3.72
C ALA A 74 14.11 19.63 -2.73
N CYS A 75 14.43 19.40 -1.45
CA CYS A 75 14.39 20.40 -0.37
C CYS A 75 15.64 21.28 -0.34
N ALA A 76 16.69 21.01 -1.13
CA ALA A 76 17.96 21.71 -1.06
C ALA A 76 17.79 23.24 -1.17
N GLY A 77 18.29 23.97 -0.19
CA GLY A 77 18.16 25.43 -0.08
C GLY A 77 16.77 25.97 0.28
N LYS A 78 15.75 25.13 0.37
CA LYS A 78 14.36 25.54 0.62
C LYS A 78 13.73 24.89 1.84
N GLY A 79 14.38 23.90 2.44
CA GLY A 79 13.91 23.16 3.61
C GLY A 79 14.91 22.10 4.03
N ARG A 80 14.59 21.42 5.13
CA ARG A 80 15.40 20.32 5.66
C ARG A 80 14.52 19.18 6.20
N ILE A 81 15.07 17.98 6.18
CA ILE A 81 14.48 16.83 6.88
C ILE A 81 14.88 16.92 8.35
N LEU A 82 13.90 16.95 9.25
CA LEU A 82 14.12 16.98 10.69
C LEU A 82 14.36 15.58 11.24
N ASP A 83 13.50 14.66 10.86
CA ASP A 83 13.50 13.29 11.36
C ASP A 83 12.92 12.36 10.30
N SER A 84 13.35 11.10 10.35
CA SER A 84 12.80 10.04 9.50
C SER A 84 12.77 8.71 10.25
N HIS A 85 11.63 8.05 10.28
CA HIS A 85 11.47 6.76 10.95
C HIS A 85 10.60 5.81 10.14
N TRP A 86 10.89 4.52 10.29
CA TRP A 86 10.10 3.46 9.70
C TRP A 86 8.92 3.11 10.59
N LEU A 87 7.70 3.29 10.09
CA LEU A 87 6.49 2.85 10.80
C LEU A 87 6.35 1.31 10.74
N ASN A 88 6.75 0.73 9.60
CA ASN A 88 6.82 -0.71 9.39
C ASN A 88 7.77 -1.03 8.22
N SER A 89 7.91 -2.31 7.83
CA SER A 89 8.79 -2.76 6.74
C SER A 89 8.46 -2.15 5.36
N SER A 90 7.30 -1.50 5.21
CA SER A 90 6.80 -0.96 3.94
C SER A 90 6.36 0.50 4.01
N ARG A 91 6.50 1.16 5.16
CA ARG A 91 6.14 2.58 5.32
C ARG A 91 7.24 3.34 6.02
N LEU A 92 7.72 4.40 5.36
CA LEU A 92 8.69 5.35 5.89
C LEU A 92 8.00 6.70 6.05
N HIS A 93 8.17 7.33 7.20
CA HIS A 93 7.66 8.66 7.52
C HIS A 93 8.85 9.60 7.74
N ALA A 94 8.80 10.79 7.16
CA ALA A 94 9.81 11.82 7.35
C ALA A 94 9.15 13.17 7.62
N ARG A 95 9.63 13.87 8.63
CA ARG A 95 9.18 15.20 8.97
C ARG A 95 10.07 16.24 8.31
N LEU A 96 9.44 17.22 7.66
CA LEU A 96 10.12 18.28 6.94
C LEU A 96 9.93 19.62 7.66
N GLN A 97 10.92 20.49 7.55
CA GLN A 97 10.83 21.86 8.00
C GLN A 97 11.17 22.79 6.84
N PHE A 98 10.28 23.74 6.60
CA PHE A 98 10.46 24.81 5.62
C PHE A 98 10.62 26.16 6.34
N PRO A 99 11.57 27.02 5.91
CA PRO A 99 11.72 28.37 6.47
C PRO A 99 10.59 29.31 6.03
N SER A 100 9.88 28.97 4.94
CA SER A 100 8.75 29.76 4.46
C SER A 100 7.46 29.34 5.17
N ARG A 101 6.59 30.32 5.48
CA ARG A 101 5.25 30.08 6.05
C ARG A 101 4.28 29.39 5.09
N SER A 102 4.73 29.05 3.88
CA SER A 102 3.87 28.38 2.89
C SER A 102 3.42 26.98 3.31
N PHE A 103 4.29 26.27 4.05
CA PHE A 103 4.01 24.92 4.54
C PHE A 103 4.39 24.84 6.01
N GLU A 104 3.40 24.53 6.84
CA GLU A 104 3.57 24.24 8.25
C GLU A 104 3.35 22.73 8.48
N ASN A 105 3.92 22.18 9.55
CA ASN A 105 3.77 20.75 9.90
C ASN A 105 3.98 19.77 8.73
N ALA A 106 4.87 20.09 7.81
CA ALA A 106 5.06 19.28 6.61
C ALA A 106 5.67 17.91 6.92
N HIS A 107 5.11 16.89 6.33
CA HIS A 107 5.63 15.54 6.42
C HIS A 107 5.46 14.78 5.10
N VAL A 108 6.32 13.77 4.93
CA VAL A 108 6.30 12.88 3.77
C VAL A 108 6.12 11.46 4.26
N THR A 109 5.13 10.78 3.71
CA THR A 109 4.90 9.36 3.93
C THR A 109 5.18 8.59 2.65
N MET A 110 6.15 7.69 2.70
CA MET A 110 6.48 6.80 1.59
C MET A 110 5.88 5.43 1.85
N LYS A 111 5.12 4.93 0.88
CA LYS A 111 4.49 3.61 0.93
C LYS A 111 5.10 2.72 -0.14
N PHE A 112 5.83 1.70 0.29
CA PHE A 112 6.41 0.66 -0.55
C PHE A 112 5.46 -0.53 -0.67
N ARG A 113 5.70 -1.39 -1.65
CA ARG A 113 4.95 -2.65 -1.75
C ARG A 113 5.17 -3.51 -0.52
N PRO A 114 4.12 -4.13 0.03
CA PRO A 114 4.24 -5.03 1.19
C PRO A 114 4.89 -6.35 0.77
N ARG A 115 6.22 -6.41 0.87
CA ARG A 115 7.02 -7.59 0.50
C ARG A 115 7.34 -8.48 1.69
N ALA A 116 6.88 -8.13 2.89
CA ALA A 116 7.16 -8.87 4.12
C ALA A 116 6.67 -10.34 4.04
N LEU A 117 5.53 -10.58 3.42
CA LEU A 117 4.97 -11.92 3.19
C LEU A 117 4.82 -12.18 1.69
N PRO A 118 5.22 -13.37 1.19
CA PRO A 118 5.11 -13.73 -0.23
C PRO A 118 3.69 -13.58 -0.79
N VAL A 119 2.68 -13.98 -0.01
CA VAL A 119 1.26 -13.89 -0.41
C VAL A 119 0.83 -12.43 -0.58
N HIS A 120 1.18 -11.54 0.36
CA HIS A 120 0.86 -10.11 0.26
C HIS A 120 1.58 -9.45 -0.91
N TRP A 121 2.82 -9.87 -1.19
CA TRP A 121 3.57 -9.40 -2.34
C TRP A 121 2.89 -9.81 -3.66
N LEU A 122 2.51 -11.08 -3.81
CA LEU A 122 1.80 -11.59 -4.98
C LEU A 122 0.48 -10.85 -5.19
N LEU A 123 -0.33 -10.68 -4.13
CA LEU A 123 -1.56 -9.90 -4.19
C LEU A 123 -1.32 -8.44 -4.61
N SER A 124 -0.27 -7.81 -4.09
CA SER A 124 0.08 -6.43 -4.46
C SER A 124 0.53 -6.32 -5.93
N CYS A 125 1.22 -7.34 -6.45
CA CYS A 125 1.58 -7.42 -7.86
C CYS A 125 0.34 -7.65 -8.74
N TYR A 126 -0.53 -8.56 -8.35
CA TYR A 126 -1.78 -8.83 -9.05
C TYR A 126 -2.68 -7.59 -9.12
N HIS A 127 -2.80 -6.86 -8.02
CA HIS A 127 -3.54 -5.59 -7.94
C HIS A 127 -2.78 -4.39 -8.53
N LYS A 128 -1.62 -4.60 -9.14
CA LYS A 128 -0.77 -3.53 -9.73
C LYS A 128 -0.60 -2.33 -8.79
N GLN A 129 -0.47 -2.60 -7.47
CA GLN A 129 -0.29 -1.53 -6.48
C GLN A 129 0.99 -0.76 -6.79
N LYS A 130 0.87 0.57 -6.88
CA LYS A 130 2.02 1.45 -7.06
C LYS A 130 2.65 1.79 -5.71
N GLU A 131 3.96 1.96 -5.71
CA GLU A 131 4.67 2.57 -4.61
C GLU A 131 4.46 4.08 -4.69
N THR A 132 4.18 4.72 -3.56
CA THR A 132 3.77 6.12 -3.54
C THR A 132 4.52 6.92 -2.50
N LEU A 133 4.77 8.18 -2.82
CA LEU A 133 5.18 9.22 -1.89
C LEU A 133 4.01 10.19 -1.71
N THR A 134 3.58 10.39 -0.49
CA THR A 134 2.55 11.36 -0.13
C THR A 134 3.19 12.48 0.67
N PHE A 135 3.13 13.69 0.16
CA PHE A 135 3.49 14.91 0.86
C PHE A 135 2.24 15.48 1.51
N GLU A 136 2.29 15.79 2.78
CA GLU A 136 1.19 16.38 3.54
C GLU A 136 1.72 17.57 4.33
N ALA A 137 0.95 18.66 4.35
CA ALA A 137 1.33 19.88 5.05
C ALA A 137 0.10 20.71 5.41
N ASP A 138 0.24 21.54 6.42
CA ASP A 138 -0.68 22.63 6.70
C ASP A 138 -0.24 23.86 5.90
N LEU A 139 -1.20 24.62 5.41
CA LEU A 139 -0.97 25.83 4.65
C LEU A 139 -1.01 27.04 5.61
N GLY A 140 -0.26 28.09 5.32
CA GLY A 140 -0.30 29.34 6.11
C GLY A 140 -1.68 30.03 6.15
N GLY A 141 -2.64 29.52 5.35
CA GLY A 141 -4.04 29.88 5.34
C GLY A 141 -4.92 28.68 5.06
N SER A 142 -5.90 28.41 5.92
CA SER A 142 -6.83 27.29 5.70
C SER A 142 -7.65 27.49 4.44
N PRO A 143 -7.67 26.54 3.48
CA PRO A 143 -8.56 26.60 2.33
C PRO A 143 -10.02 26.53 2.80
N SER A 144 -10.89 27.35 2.20
CA SER A 144 -12.32 27.35 2.52
C SER A 144 -13.11 26.23 1.82
N PHE A 145 -12.43 25.37 1.07
CA PHE A 145 -13.02 24.38 0.19
C PHE A 145 -12.40 22.99 0.35
N HIS A 146 -13.15 21.99 -0.05
CA HIS A 146 -12.69 20.63 -0.22
C HIS A 146 -12.52 20.34 -1.71
N LEU A 147 -11.30 20.08 -2.15
CA LEU A 147 -11.00 19.68 -3.52
C LEU A 147 -10.17 18.41 -3.50
N GLU A 148 -10.59 17.43 -4.26
CA GLU A 148 -9.82 16.21 -4.48
C GLU A 148 -9.70 15.96 -5.99
N VAL A 149 -8.48 15.96 -6.48
CA VAL A 149 -8.13 15.69 -7.86
C VAL A 149 -7.38 14.38 -7.94
N MET A 150 -7.86 13.45 -8.75
CA MET A 150 -7.24 12.15 -8.94
C MET A 150 -7.03 11.83 -10.41
N ARG A 151 -5.94 11.15 -10.72
CA ARG A 151 -5.71 10.61 -12.06
C ARG A 151 -6.68 9.44 -12.31
N HIS A 152 -7.36 9.43 -13.47
CA HIS A 152 -8.36 8.41 -13.82
C HIS A 152 -7.85 6.97 -13.66
N ARG A 153 -6.64 6.68 -14.14
CA ARG A 153 -5.99 5.36 -14.00
C ARG A 153 -5.74 4.96 -12.55
N TRP A 154 -5.49 5.91 -11.66
CA TRP A 154 -5.30 5.67 -10.23
C TRP A 154 -6.62 5.31 -9.55
N CYS A 155 -7.70 5.98 -9.92
CA CYS A 155 -9.05 5.74 -9.41
C CYS A 155 -9.53 4.31 -9.65
N ALA A 156 -9.26 3.76 -10.83
CA ALA A 156 -9.63 2.39 -11.19
C ALA A 156 -8.93 1.33 -10.31
N HIS A 157 -7.76 1.63 -9.76
CA HIS A 157 -7.00 0.73 -8.89
C HIS A 157 -7.28 0.94 -7.39
N SER A 158 -7.87 2.06 -7.03
CA SER A 158 -8.16 2.46 -5.65
C SER A 158 -9.61 2.13 -5.28
N ARG A 159 -9.96 0.84 -5.31
CA ARG A 159 -11.33 0.34 -5.02
C ARG A 159 -11.91 0.85 -3.70
N GLY A 160 -11.06 1.19 -2.71
CA GLY A 160 -11.49 1.75 -1.43
C GLY A 160 -12.09 3.16 -1.54
N VAL A 161 -11.65 3.96 -2.51
CA VAL A 161 -12.14 5.34 -2.72
C VAL A 161 -13.49 5.33 -3.41
N THR A 162 -13.71 4.42 -4.38
CA THR A 162 -14.99 4.28 -5.06
C THR A 162 -16.11 3.77 -4.15
N ALA A 163 -15.79 2.89 -3.18
CA ALA A 163 -16.76 2.43 -2.18
C ALA A 163 -17.17 3.57 -1.21
N ARG A 164 -16.20 4.41 -0.81
CA ARG A 164 -16.45 5.58 0.03
C ARG A 164 -17.28 6.66 -0.67
N ARG A 165 -17.08 6.85 -1.99
CA ARG A 165 -17.88 7.77 -2.83
C ARG A 165 -19.35 7.40 -2.91
N ARG A 166 -19.70 6.11 -2.86
CA ARG A 166 -21.09 5.66 -2.98
C ARG A 166 -21.95 6.08 -1.77
N ASN A 167 -21.32 6.30 -0.61
CA ASN A 167 -22.01 6.74 0.61
C ASN A 167 -21.99 8.27 0.82
N GLU A 168 -21.14 9.02 0.12
CA GLU A 168 -21.04 10.47 0.26
C GLU A 168 -21.85 11.14 -0.86
N ARG A 169 -23.18 11.29 -0.65
CA ARG A 169 -24.12 11.96 -1.57
C ARG A 169 -23.85 13.46 -1.78
N GLU A 170 -22.83 14.01 -1.13
CA GLU A 170 -22.53 15.44 -1.11
C GLU A 170 -21.37 15.86 -2.03
N TRP A 171 -20.78 14.93 -2.81
CA TRP A 171 -19.65 15.25 -3.66
C TRP A 171 -20.05 15.42 -5.12
N ASP A 172 -19.80 16.60 -5.68
CA ASP A 172 -19.86 16.81 -7.12
C ASP A 172 -18.65 16.15 -7.79
N VAL A 173 -18.88 15.28 -8.76
CA VAL A 173 -17.82 14.61 -9.53
C VAL A 173 -17.80 15.21 -10.92
N TYR A 174 -16.65 15.76 -11.28
CA TYR A 174 -16.38 16.30 -12.61
C TYR A 174 -15.22 15.52 -13.26
N GLU A 175 -15.39 15.07 -14.50
CA GLU A 175 -14.41 14.26 -15.22
C GLU A 175 -13.87 14.98 -16.45
N PRO A 176 -12.92 15.94 -16.31
CA PRO A 176 -12.29 16.58 -17.44
C PRO A 176 -11.19 15.67 -18.05
N GLY A 177 -11.57 14.66 -18.83
CA GLY A 177 -10.62 13.80 -19.53
C GLY A 177 -9.81 12.87 -18.61
N PRO A 178 -8.45 12.98 -18.56
CA PRO A 178 -7.61 12.02 -17.82
C PRO A 178 -7.62 12.21 -16.30
N VAL A 179 -8.32 13.21 -15.79
CA VAL A 179 -8.37 13.59 -14.38
C VAL A 179 -9.80 13.54 -13.89
N ILE A 180 -10.01 12.98 -12.70
CA ILE A 180 -11.31 13.01 -12.00
C ILE A 180 -11.18 14.07 -10.91
N LEU A 181 -12.09 15.02 -10.92
CA LEU A 181 -12.17 16.09 -9.95
C LEU A 181 -13.41 15.86 -9.08
N THR A 182 -13.23 15.88 -7.77
CA THR A 182 -14.31 15.79 -6.80
C THR A 182 -14.26 17.01 -5.89
N THR A 183 -15.39 17.70 -5.74
CA THR A 183 -15.51 18.87 -4.88
C THR A 183 -16.78 18.79 -4.04
N ARG A 184 -16.72 19.27 -2.81
CA ARG A 184 -17.87 19.37 -1.89
C ARG A 184 -18.65 20.68 -2.03
N THR A 185 -18.07 21.68 -2.65
CA THR A 185 -18.64 23.03 -2.78
C THR A 185 -18.86 23.35 -4.25
N HIS A 186 -19.89 24.17 -4.58
CA HIS A 186 -20.20 24.65 -5.95
C HIS A 186 -19.08 25.56 -6.49
N TRP A 187 -17.99 24.96 -6.91
CA TRP A 187 -16.69 25.61 -7.08
C TRP A 187 -16.22 25.66 -8.54
N LYS A 188 -17.14 25.48 -9.46
CA LYS A 188 -16.84 25.21 -10.88
C LYS A 188 -16.11 26.33 -11.61
N GLN A 189 -16.22 27.59 -11.16
CA GLN A 189 -15.67 28.74 -11.92
C GLN A 189 -14.24 29.14 -11.53
N ASP A 190 -13.85 28.94 -10.27
CA ASP A 190 -12.58 29.48 -9.75
C ASP A 190 -11.41 28.47 -9.76
N SER A 191 -11.68 27.18 -10.03
CA SER A 191 -10.66 26.10 -9.99
C SER A 191 -9.88 25.90 -11.29
N THR A 192 -10.15 26.71 -12.32
CA THR A 192 -9.51 26.57 -13.64
C THR A 192 -7.99 26.74 -13.61
N PRO A 193 -7.39 27.72 -12.87
CA PRO A 193 -5.96 27.89 -12.82
C PRO A 193 -5.24 26.74 -12.13
N GLU A 194 -5.79 26.20 -11.02
CA GLU A 194 -5.21 25.04 -10.32
C GLU A 194 -5.29 23.78 -11.17
N LEU A 195 -6.41 23.59 -11.88
CA LEU A 195 -6.57 22.50 -12.84
C LEU A 195 -5.56 22.60 -13.97
N ASN A 196 -5.33 23.79 -14.51
CA ASN A 196 -4.32 24.01 -15.55
C ASN A 196 -2.91 23.72 -15.03
N THR A 197 -2.58 24.15 -13.82
CA THR A 197 -1.31 23.83 -13.16
C THR A 197 -1.15 22.32 -12.96
N LEU A 198 -2.18 21.64 -12.45
CA LEU A 198 -2.21 20.18 -12.30
C LEU A 198 -2.09 19.45 -13.64
N MET A 199 -2.69 19.96 -14.69
CA MET A 199 -2.59 19.39 -16.04
C MET A 199 -1.21 19.58 -16.65
N THR A 200 -0.55 20.70 -16.35
CA THR A 200 0.82 21.01 -16.81
C THR A 200 1.85 20.14 -16.09
N VAL A 201 1.60 19.81 -14.80
CA VAL A 201 2.39 18.87 -13.97
C VAL A 201 2.31 17.41 -14.46
N ARG A 202 1.73 17.15 -15.61
CA ARG A 202 1.69 15.81 -16.25
C ARG A 202 3.03 15.07 -16.25
N GLN A 203 4.14 15.79 -16.23
CA GLN A 203 5.50 15.22 -16.23
C GLN A 203 5.88 14.56 -14.90
N GLN A 204 5.22 14.86 -13.79
CA GLN A 204 5.65 14.42 -12.46
C GLN A 204 4.89 13.20 -11.89
N ASP A 205 4.09 12.48 -12.72
CA ASP A 205 3.30 11.33 -12.25
C ASP A 205 2.50 11.58 -10.96
N VAL A 206 1.95 12.79 -10.81
CA VAL A 206 1.04 13.13 -9.73
C VAL A 206 -0.19 12.24 -9.84
N LEU A 207 -0.49 11.52 -8.79
CA LEU A 207 -1.59 10.56 -8.73
C LEU A 207 -2.83 11.18 -8.11
N GLN A 208 -2.63 12.04 -7.10
CA GLN A 208 -3.70 12.64 -6.33
C GLN A 208 -3.24 13.94 -5.68
N VAL A 209 -4.10 14.94 -5.66
CA VAL A 209 -3.93 16.15 -4.86
C VAL A 209 -5.22 16.40 -4.09
N ARG A 210 -5.10 16.82 -2.84
CA ARG A 210 -6.22 17.11 -1.95
C ARG A 210 -5.99 18.44 -1.25
N PHE A 211 -7.07 19.24 -1.18
CA PHE A 211 -7.17 20.40 -0.33
C PHE A 211 -8.32 20.22 0.63
N ARG A 212 -8.11 20.56 1.90
CA ARG A 212 -9.11 20.44 2.97
C ARG A 212 -8.98 21.59 3.94
N PRO A 213 -10.07 22.06 4.57
CA PRO A 213 -9.99 23.03 5.66
C PRO A 213 -9.37 22.41 6.94
N GLU A 214 -9.43 21.09 7.08
CA GLU A 214 -8.92 20.34 8.22
C GLU A 214 -7.48 19.91 8.00
N SER A 215 -6.68 19.84 9.07
CA SER A 215 -5.29 19.34 9.01
C SER A 215 -5.25 17.82 8.70
N PRO A 216 -4.38 17.36 7.78
CA PRO A 216 -3.53 18.16 6.90
C PRO A 216 -4.34 18.83 5.78
N GLN A 217 -4.13 20.14 5.62
CA GLN A 217 -4.89 20.98 4.69
C GLN A 217 -4.55 20.71 3.23
N PHE A 218 -3.31 20.30 2.98
CA PHE A 218 -2.80 19.98 1.66
C PHE A 218 -2.18 18.58 1.66
N SER A 219 -2.49 17.79 0.65
CA SER A 219 -1.88 16.47 0.44
C SER A 219 -1.66 16.23 -1.05
N ALA A 220 -0.44 15.86 -1.43
CA ALA A 220 -0.07 15.49 -2.80
C ALA A 220 0.57 14.11 -2.82
N THR A 221 0.03 13.21 -3.63
CA THR A 221 0.55 11.84 -3.79
C THR A 221 1.13 11.67 -5.19
N ILE A 222 2.38 11.21 -5.26
CA ILE A 222 3.10 10.91 -6.50
C ILE A 222 3.55 9.45 -6.53
N SER A 223 3.80 8.93 -7.74
CA SER A 223 4.41 7.60 -7.89
C SER A 223 5.89 7.65 -7.52
N LEU A 224 6.36 6.67 -6.72
CA LEU A 224 7.78 6.52 -6.43
C LEU A 224 8.61 6.18 -7.69
N ASP A 225 7.97 5.63 -8.72
CA ASP A 225 8.65 5.34 -9.98
C ASP A 225 9.14 6.62 -10.68
N ALA A 226 8.49 7.77 -10.42
CA ALA A 226 8.90 9.08 -10.96
C ALA A 226 10.10 9.69 -10.23
N LEU A 227 10.48 9.19 -9.05
CA LEU A 227 11.55 9.76 -8.21
C LEU A 227 12.95 9.31 -8.63
N TYR A 228 13.08 8.41 -9.58
CA TYR A 228 14.40 7.93 -10.02
C TYR A 228 15.16 8.96 -10.88
N ASP A 229 14.46 9.99 -11.42
CA ASP A 229 15.12 11.07 -12.14
C ASP A 229 15.41 12.26 -11.19
N PRO A 230 16.69 12.56 -10.91
CA PRO A 230 17.05 13.70 -10.06
C PRO A 230 16.60 15.06 -10.63
N ARG A 231 16.37 15.17 -11.94
CA ARG A 231 15.88 16.39 -12.59
C ARG A 231 14.46 16.73 -12.13
N THR A 232 13.64 15.73 -11.79
CA THR A 232 12.29 15.95 -11.30
C THR A 232 12.26 16.51 -9.87
N ALA A 233 13.32 16.30 -9.10
CA ALA A 233 13.43 16.79 -7.72
C ALA A 233 13.39 18.32 -7.64
N ALA A 234 14.13 19.02 -8.50
CA ALA A 234 14.22 20.48 -8.50
C ALA A 234 12.86 21.17 -8.75
N GLY A 235 12.05 20.58 -9.62
CA GLY A 235 10.71 21.08 -9.96
C GLY A 235 9.63 20.74 -8.94
N PHE A 236 9.82 19.67 -8.16
CA PHE A 236 8.78 19.12 -7.28
C PHE A 236 8.24 20.12 -6.26
N LEU A 237 9.12 20.72 -5.46
CA LEU A 237 8.71 21.70 -4.46
C LEU A 237 8.14 22.98 -5.08
N THR A 238 8.65 23.39 -6.24
CA THR A 238 8.10 24.53 -6.97
C THR A 238 6.67 24.28 -7.36
N THR A 239 6.41 23.12 -7.94
CA THR A 239 5.04 22.67 -8.29
C THR A 239 4.12 22.59 -7.07
N LEU A 240 4.58 22.01 -5.95
CA LEU A 240 3.79 21.97 -4.72
C LEU A 240 3.46 23.36 -4.20
N ARG A 241 4.40 24.31 -4.30
CA ARG A 241 4.18 25.71 -3.89
C ARG A 241 3.20 26.43 -4.81
N GLU A 242 3.31 26.24 -6.10
CA GLU A 242 2.38 26.81 -7.07
C GLU A 242 0.95 26.31 -6.84
N LEU A 243 0.79 25.01 -6.57
CA LEU A 243 -0.49 24.43 -6.22
C LEU A 243 -1.05 25.00 -4.90
N ALA A 244 -0.19 25.12 -3.89
CA ALA A 244 -0.58 25.69 -2.59
C ALA A 244 -0.91 27.17 -2.67
N ALA A 245 -0.16 27.94 -3.48
CA ALA A 245 -0.39 29.37 -3.70
C ALA A 245 -1.73 29.61 -4.41
N GLY A 246 -2.08 28.79 -5.41
CA GLY A 246 -3.38 28.83 -6.08
C GLY A 246 -4.52 28.69 -5.06
N ALA A 247 -4.44 27.73 -4.16
CA ALA A 247 -5.46 27.53 -3.13
C ALA A 247 -5.57 28.70 -2.11
N SER A 248 -4.50 29.46 -1.92
CA SER A 248 -4.47 30.62 -0.98
C SER A 248 -4.94 31.91 -1.62
N ALA A 249 -4.84 32.06 -2.94
CA ALA A 249 -5.20 33.29 -3.68
C ALA A 249 -6.71 33.58 -3.67
N HIS A 250 -7.54 32.59 -3.45
CA HIS A 250 -9.01 32.75 -3.40
C HIS A 250 -9.54 33.36 -2.10
N ARG A 251 -8.68 33.91 -1.26
CA ARG A 251 -9.07 34.51 0.02
C ARG A 251 -9.22 36.03 -0.03
N GLN A 252 -8.96 36.66 -1.18
CA GLN A 252 -9.17 38.09 -1.40
C GLN A 252 -10.46 38.33 -2.20
#